data_61ee410f6fd0bda5ef4f6760eeb59e8a
#
_entry.id   61ee410f6fd0bda5ef4f6760eeb59e8a
#
_cell.length_a   1.000
_cell.length_b   1.000
_cell.length_c   1.000
_cell.angle_alpha   90.00
_cell.angle_beta   90.00
_cell.angle_gamma   90.00
#
_symmetry.space_group_name_H-M   'P 1'
#
loop_
_entity.id
_entity.type
_entity.pdbx_description
1 polymer ?
#
loop_
_entity_poly.entity_id
_entity_poly.type
_entity_poly.pdbx_seq_one_letter_code
_entity_poly.pdbx_strand_id
1 'polypeptide(L)'
;MSVLNRILKTKQEEVTERKNRISERDLMSTLLAGRQRLSMRKALEESATGIIAEFKRKSPSGGFIHEAAGVQEVVGGYVRNGAAACSVLTDTDYFGGSLLDLAMARRVSDIPLLRKDFIVDFYQLAEAVAYGADAVLLIAAALSPAQCRELADAAHGLGLEILLEIHREEELEYVSPEMDMVGINNRNLTTFETDIYTSFRLASQVPVACLKVAESGIRAMETVVALRRLGFRGFLIGEHFMREAQPA
;
A
#
# COMPACT_ATOMS: atom_id res chain seq x y z
N MET A 1 -1.99 -9.38 -23.58
CA MET A 1 -1.23 -8.67 -22.53
C MET A 1 -2.10 -8.61 -21.28
N SER A 2 -1.61 -9.05 -20.12
CA SER A 2 -2.38 -9.00 -18.87
C SER A 2 -2.66 -7.55 -18.44
N VAL A 3 -3.64 -7.36 -17.54
CA VAL A 3 -3.95 -6.02 -17.00
C VAL A 3 -2.72 -5.47 -16.26
N LEU A 4 -2.04 -6.30 -15.45
CA LEU A 4 -0.81 -5.92 -14.76
C LEU A 4 0.26 -5.40 -15.73
N ASN A 5 0.53 -6.11 -16.82
CA ASN A 5 1.53 -5.68 -17.81
C ASN A 5 1.20 -4.34 -18.48
N ARG A 6 -0.10 -4.04 -18.68
CA ARG A 6 -0.53 -2.72 -19.19
C ARG A 6 -0.28 -1.64 -18.16
N ILE A 7 -0.61 -1.89 -16.90
CA ILE A 7 -0.36 -0.95 -15.79
C ILE A 7 1.14 -0.65 -15.68
N LEU A 8 1.98 -1.68 -15.68
CA LEU A 8 3.43 -1.52 -15.57
C LEU A 8 4.02 -0.70 -16.72
N LYS A 9 3.55 -0.93 -17.95
CA LYS A 9 3.97 -0.13 -19.11
C LYS A 9 3.59 1.34 -18.93
N THR A 10 2.32 1.63 -18.61
CA THR A 10 1.85 3.00 -18.33
C THR A 10 2.68 3.64 -17.22
N LYS A 11 2.97 2.89 -16.15
CA LYS A 11 3.75 3.41 -15.01
C LYS A 11 5.18 3.79 -15.40
N GLN A 12 5.85 3.00 -16.25
CA GLN A 12 7.18 3.32 -16.76
C GLN A 12 7.17 4.61 -17.59
N GLU A 13 6.15 4.80 -18.43
CA GLU A 13 5.95 6.02 -19.21
C GLU A 13 5.71 7.23 -18.32
N GLU A 14 4.80 7.14 -17.34
CA GLU A 14 4.54 8.19 -16.35
C GLU A 14 5.78 8.59 -15.55
N VAL A 15 6.54 7.62 -15.05
CA VAL A 15 7.77 7.87 -14.28
C VAL A 15 8.80 8.59 -15.15
N THR A 16 8.96 8.17 -16.40
CA THR A 16 9.88 8.81 -17.35
C THR A 16 9.50 10.29 -17.58
N GLU A 17 8.21 10.57 -17.78
CA GLU A 17 7.74 11.95 -17.93
C GLU A 17 7.96 12.79 -16.67
N ARG A 18 7.69 12.23 -15.48
CA ARG A 18 7.86 12.94 -14.21
C ARG A 18 9.32 13.25 -13.92
N LYS A 19 10.25 12.32 -14.22
CA LYS A 19 11.70 12.55 -14.12
C LYS A 19 12.17 13.72 -14.97
N ASN A 20 11.56 13.92 -16.15
CA ASN A 20 11.90 15.02 -17.05
C ASN A 20 11.36 16.39 -16.57
N ARG A 21 10.35 16.40 -15.68
CA ARG A 21 9.72 17.61 -15.15
C ARG A 21 10.31 18.08 -13.84
N ILE A 22 10.61 17.16 -12.93
CA ILE A 22 11.09 17.45 -11.57
C ILE A 22 12.25 16.52 -11.28
N SER A 23 13.39 17.06 -10.88
CA SER A 23 14.53 16.23 -10.52
C SER A 23 14.32 15.56 -9.14
N GLU A 24 14.99 14.42 -8.92
CA GLU A 24 15.00 13.77 -7.61
C GLU A 24 15.53 14.71 -6.51
N ARG A 25 16.53 15.52 -6.82
CA ARG A 25 17.07 16.53 -5.91
C ARG A 25 16.00 17.54 -5.48
N ASP A 26 15.17 17.99 -6.42
CA ASP A 26 14.11 18.95 -6.10
C ASP A 26 13.02 18.31 -5.22
N LEU A 27 12.66 17.04 -5.49
CA LEU A 27 11.75 16.27 -4.63
C LEU A 27 12.31 16.17 -3.19
N MET A 28 13.58 15.83 -3.05
CA MET A 28 14.23 15.68 -1.74
C MET A 28 14.43 17.00 -1.00
N SER A 29 14.28 18.14 -1.66
CA SER A 29 14.32 19.47 -1.05
C SER A 29 12.97 19.92 -0.45
N THR A 30 11.90 19.14 -0.61
CA THR A 30 10.57 19.49 -0.07
C THR A 30 10.52 19.41 1.46
N LEU A 31 9.60 20.17 2.08
CA LEU A 31 9.42 20.16 3.54
C LEU A 31 9.05 18.77 4.07
N LEU A 32 8.22 18.01 3.33
CA LEU A 32 7.82 16.68 3.72
C LEU A 32 8.97 15.66 3.62
N ALA A 33 9.96 15.90 2.76
CA ALA A 33 11.13 15.05 2.64
C ALA A 33 11.98 15.05 3.93
N GLY A 34 12.09 16.19 4.62
CA GLY A 34 12.80 16.33 5.89
C GLY A 34 12.04 15.85 7.13
N ARG A 35 10.80 15.39 6.99
CA ARG A 35 9.96 14.92 8.10
C ARG A 35 10.48 13.59 8.67
N GLN A 36 10.40 13.42 9.99
CA GLN A 36 10.59 12.13 10.61
C GLN A 36 9.45 11.19 10.21
N ARG A 37 9.81 9.98 9.74
CA ARG A 37 8.84 8.95 9.33
C ARG A 37 8.20 8.29 10.54
N LEU A 38 6.94 7.90 10.39
CA LEU A 38 6.22 7.09 11.37
C LEU A 38 6.37 5.61 10.99
N SER A 39 6.56 4.74 11.97
CA SER A 39 6.63 3.31 11.71
C SER A 39 5.21 2.74 11.58
N MET A 40 4.88 2.24 10.38
CA MET A 40 3.64 1.53 10.13
C MET A 40 3.66 0.16 10.81
N ARG A 41 4.79 -0.53 10.77
CA ARG A 41 4.98 -1.81 11.47
C ARG A 41 4.64 -1.66 12.95
N LYS A 42 5.26 -0.69 13.63
CA LYS A 42 5.02 -0.45 15.06
C LYS A 42 3.56 -0.08 15.32
N ALA A 43 2.96 0.79 14.51
CA ALA A 43 1.57 1.17 14.66
C ALA A 43 0.61 -0.03 14.54
N LEU A 44 0.90 -0.98 13.66
CA LEU A 44 0.12 -2.22 13.51
C LEU A 44 0.34 -3.19 14.68
N GLU A 45 1.56 -3.32 15.18
CA GLU A 45 1.89 -4.16 16.34
C GLU A 45 1.16 -3.68 17.60
N GLU A 46 1.11 -2.37 17.84
CA GLU A 46 0.51 -1.73 19.01
C GLU A 46 -1.02 -1.57 18.88
N SER A 47 -1.57 -1.66 17.67
CA SER A 47 -2.98 -1.43 17.43
C SER A 47 -3.89 -2.53 17.96
N ALA A 48 -4.97 -2.14 18.61
CA ALA A 48 -6.05 -3.06 18.96
C ALA A 48 -6.78 -3.63 17.74
N THR A 49 -6.92 -2.89 16.64
CA THR A 49 -7.63 -3.31 15.42
C THR A 49 -6.71 -3.79 14.31
N GLY A 50 -5.56 -3.17 14.12
CA GLY A 50 -4.65 -3.40 13.00
C GLY A 50 -5.21 -2.96 11.65
N ILE A 51 -6.21 -2.09 11.63
CA ILE A 51 -6.85 -1.64 10.40
C ILE A 51 -5.94 -0.66 9.66
N ILE A 52 -5.62 -0.99 8.39
CA ILE A 52 -5.06 -0.09 7.40
C ILE A 52 -6.22 0.34 6.52
N ALA A 53 -6.75 1.55 6.76
CA ALA A 53 -7.89 2.06 6.01
C ALA A 53 -7.41 2.63 4.67
N GLU A 54 -7.96 2.13 3.55
CA GLU A 54 -7.52 2.51 2.21
C GLU A 54 -8.45 3.55 1.59
N PHE A 55 -7.87 4.67 1.18
CA PHE A 55 -8.52 5.66 0.32
C PHE A 55 -8.32 5.30 -1.15
N LYS A 56 -9.43 5.00 -1.85
CA LYS A 56 -9.44 4.57 -3.24
C LYS A 56 -10.74 4.96 -3.94
N ARG A 57 -10.66 5.81 -4.98
CA ARG A 57 -11.84 6.24 -5.74
C ARG A 57 -12.29 5.26 -6.80
N LYS A 58 -11.37 4.46 -7.36
CA LYS A 58 -11.60 3.60 -8.53
C LYS A 58 -10.85 2.29 -8.40
N SER A 59 -11.30 1.26 -9.07
CA SER A 59 -10.54 0.01 -9.25
C SER A 59 -10.66 -0.52 -10.67
N PRO A 60 -9.64 -1.24 -11.20
CA PRO A 60 -9.69 -1.81 -12.55
C PRO A 60 -10.86 -2.77 -12.79
N SER A 61 -11.29 -3.47 -11.75
CA SER A 61 -12.37 -4.46 -11.81
C SER A 61 -13.78 -3.89 -11.61
N GLY A 62 -13.90 -2.75 -10.92
CA GLY A 62 -15.20 -2.21 -10.50
C GLY A 62 -15.49 -0.78 -10.98
N GLY A 63 -14.57 -0.15 -11.72
CA GLY A 63 -14.72 1.26 -12.10
C GLY A 63 -14.67 2.19 -10.89
N PHE A 64 -15.40 3.32 -10.95
CA PHE A 64 -15.52 4.25 -9.84
C PHE A 64 -16.33 3.64 -8.68
N ILE A 65 -15.76 3.72 -7.48
CA ILE A 65 -16.35 3.29 -6.23
C ILE A 65 -16.98 4.50 -5.55
N HIS A 66 -16.22 5.60 -5.47
CA HIS A 66 -16.64 6.86 -4.88
C HIS A 66 -15.86 8.02 -5.52
N GLU A 67 -16.28 8.44 -6.71
CA GLU A 67 -15.53 9.40 -7.55
C GLU A 67 -15.34 10.77 -6.87
N ALA A 68 -16.37 11.26 -6.20
CA ALA A 68 -16.37 12.58 -5.56
C ALA A 68 -15.74 12.60 -4.16
N ALA A 69 -15.22 11.47 -3.64
CA ALA A 69 -14.67 11.41 -2.30
C ALA A 69 -13.49 12.35 -2.10
N GLY A 70 -13.57 13.23 -1.10
CA GLY A 70 -12.49 14.12 -0.68
C GLY A 70 -11.50 13.40 0.22
N VAL A 71 -10.20 13.37 -0.17
CA VAL A 71 -9.19 12.63 0.58
C VAL A 71 -9.04 13.12 2.02
N GLN A 72 -9.09 14.44 2.25
CA GLN A 72 -8.93 15.01 3.59
C GLN A 72 -10.09 14.63 4.52
N GLU A 73 -11.31 14.62 4.00
CA GLU A 73 -12.50 14.23 4.75
C GLU A 73 -12.42 12.75 5.15
N VAL A 74 -12.20 11.88 4.17
CA VAL A 74 -12.18 10.42 4.36
C VAL A 74 -11.00 10.01 5.24
N VAL A 75 -9.76 10.43 4.92
CA VAL A 75 -8.59 10.07 5.73
C VAL A 75 -8.66 10.67 7.13
N GLY A 76 -9.10 11.93 7.26
CA GLY A 76 -9.33 12.53 8.57
C GLY A 76 -10.37 11.76 9.39
N GLY A 77 -11.39 11.20 8.74
CA GLY A 77 -12.37 10.31 9.37
C GLY A 77 -11.75 8.98 9.80
N TYR A 78 -10.94 8.34 8.96
CA TYR A 78 -10.21 7.11 9.33
C TYR A 78 -9.35 7.31 10.57
N VAL A 79 -8.60 8.44 10.64
CA VAL A 79 -7.81 8.79 11.81
C VAL A 79 -8.67 8.92 13.07
N ARG A 80 -9.76 9.70 13.00
CA ARG A 80 -10.68 9.89 14.15
C ARG A 80 -11.34 8.60 14.62
N ASN A 81 -11.55 7.63 13.72
CA ASN A 81 -12.14 6.33 14.03
C ASN A 81 -11.11 5.26 14.37
N GLY A 82 -9.84 5.63 14.61
CA GLY A 82 -8.81 4.76 15.17
C GLY A 82 -8.20 3.77 14.19
N ALA A 83 -8.12 4.11 12.89
CA ALA A 83 -7.29 3.36 11.95
C ALA A 83 -5.83 3.39 12.42
N ALA A 84 -5.15 2.25 12.36
CA ALA A 84 -3.73 2.13 12.75
C ALA A 84 -2.81 2.78 11.71
N ALA A 85 -3.21 2.74 10.45
CA ALA A 85 -2.53 3.35 9.32
C ALA A 85 -3.53 3.67 8.20
N CYS A 86 -3.14 4.51 7.24
CA CYS A 86 -3.90 4.71 6.01
C CYS A 86 -3.08 4.31 4.80
N SER A 87 -3.75 3.70 3.82
CA SER A 87 -3.26 3.43 2.49
C SER A 87 -3.87 4.43 1.52
N VAL A 88 -3.05 5.10 0.69
CA VAL A 88 -3.53 6.10 -0.27
C VAL A 88 -3.09 5.68 -1.68
N LEU A 89 -4.07 5.42 -2.55
CA LEU A 89 -3.79 5.14 -3.95
C LEU A 89 -3.24 6.38 -4.63
N THR A 90 -2.10 6.24 -5.33
CA THR A 90 -1.47 7.34 -6.09
C THR A 90 -1.46 7.09 -7.60
N ASP A 91 -1.89 5.91 -8.05
CA ASP A 91 -2.10 5.63 -9.46
C ASP A 91 -3.34 6.35 -10.00
N THR A 92 -3.17 7.13 -11.08
CA THR A 92 -4.23 7.97 -11.63
C THR A 92 -5.15 7.20 -12.57
N ASP A 93 -4.59 6.51 -13.54
CA ASP A 93 -5.36 5.94 -14.65
C ASP A 93 -6.24 4.76 -14.23
N TYR A 94 -5.73 3.91 -13.36
CA TYR A 94 -6.40 2.68 -12.97
C TYR A 94 -7.15 2.78 -11.65
N PHE A 95 -6.68 3.64 -10.73
CA PHE A 95 -7.25 3.74 -9.36
C PHE A 95 -7.80 5.12 -9.00
N GLY A 96 -7.69 6.12 -9.89
CA GLY A 96 -8.23 7.47 -9.68
C GLY A 96 -7.57 8.22 -8.52
N GLY A 97 -6.31 7.87 -8.22
CA GLY A 97 -5.51 8.50 -7.18
C GLY A 97 -4.54 9.54 -7.72
N SER A 98 -3.78 10.15 -6.84
CA SER A 98 -2.71 11.08 -7.19
C SER A 98 -1.70 11.24 -6.07
N LEU A 99 -0.48 11.69 -6.39
CA LEU A 99 0.51 12.11 -5.38
C LEU A 99 0.00 13.28 -4.52
N LEU A 100 -0.84 14.14 -5.08
CA LEU A 100 -1.47 15.23 -4.31
C LEU A 100 -2.43 14.69 -3.24
N ASP A 101 -3.15 13.61 -3.51
CA ASP A 101 -3.99 12.95 -2.50
C ASP A 101 -3.15 12.48 -1.31
N LEU A 102 -1.96 11.91 -1.58
CA LEU A 102 -1.03 11.50 -0.52
C LEU A 102 -0.57 12.69 0.33
N ALA A 103 -0.18 13.80 -0.30
CA ALA A 103 0.21 15.01 0.40
C ALA A 103 -0.94 15.63 1.20
N MET A 104 -2.15 15.61 0.66
CA MET A 104 -3.35 16.12 1.35
C MET A 104 -3.75 15.21 2.51
N ALA A 105 -3.64 13.89 2.35
CA ALA A 105 -3.80 12.92 3.43
C ALA A 105 -2.82 13.20 4.58
N ARG A 106 -1.54 13.46 4.28
CA ARG A 106 -0.53 13.76 5.29
C ARG A 106 -0.86 15.00 6.13
N ARG A 107 -1.55 16.00 5.56
CA ARG A 107 -1.93 17.23 6.28
C ARG A 107 -2.97 17.00 7.39
N VAL A 108 -3.75 15.95 7.27
CA VAL A 108 -4.87 15.62 8.20
C VAL A 108 -4.64 14.34 8.97
N SER A 109 -3.46 13.74 8.86
CA SER A 109 -3.14 12.43 9.45
C SER A 109 -1.87 12.50 10.28
N ASP A 110 -1.92 12.01 11.48
CA ASP A 110 -0.80 11.78 12.40
C ASP A 110 -0.44 10.29 12.56
N ILE A 111 -1.08 9.42 11.77
CA ILE A 111 -0.79 8.00 11.67
C ILE A 111 0.02 7.69 10.40
N PRO A 112 0.69 6.50 10.31
CA PRO A 112 1.49 6.14 9.15
C PRO A 112 0.67 6.10 7.84
N LEU A 113 1.28 6.58 6.74
CA LEU A 113 0.71 6.56 5.40
C LEU A 113 1.50 5.63 4.48
N LEU A 114 0.80 4.69 3.85
CA LEU A 114 1.29 3.85 2.78
C LEU A 114 1.02 4.50 1.43
N ARG A 115 2.07 4.73 0.62
CA ARG A 115 1.89 4.99 -0.82
C ARG A 115 1.52 3.68 -1.51
N LYS A 116 0.27 3.54 -1.93
CA LYS A 116 -0.24 2.39 -2.68
C LYS A 116 -0.17 2.67 -4.18
N ASP A 117 0.88 2.16 -4.82
CA ASP A 117 1.18 2.37 -6.24
C ASP A 117 1.98 1.17 -6.78
N PHE A 118 2.18 1.10 -8.09
CA PHE A 118 3.11 0.17 -8.73
C PHE A 118 4.50 0.79 -8.75
N ILE A 119 5.30 0.48 -7.73
CA ILE A 119 6.68 0.98 -7.62
C ILE A 119 7.58 0.12 -8.53
N VAL A 120 8.17 0.74 -9.55
CA VAL A 120 9.03 0.10 -10.55
C VAL A 120 10.38 0.82 -10.71
N ASP A 121 10.56 1.95 -10.04
CA ASP A 121 11.71 2.83 -10.20
C ASP A 121 12.04 3.57 -8.90
N PHE A 122 13.34 3.80 -8.64
CA PHE A 122 13.83 4.51 -7.46
C PHE A 122 13.27 5.93 -7.32
N TYR A 123 13.01 6.61 -8.44
CA TYR A 123 12.41 7.94 -8.45
C TYR A 123 11.07 7.98 -7.70
N GLN A 124 10.28 6.91 -7.77
CA GLN A 124 9.01 6.84 -7.05
C GLN A 124 9.21 6.77 -5.53
N LEU A 125 10.35 6.30 -5.05
CA LEU A 125 10.69 6.35 -3.62
C LEU A 125 10.95 7.78 -3.16
N ALA A 126 11.67 8.57 -3.96
CA ALA A 126 11.86 10.00 -3.70
C ALA A 126 10.52 10.75 -3.74
N GLU A 127 9.63 10.44 -4.68
CA GLU A 127 8.26 10.96 -4.69
C GLU A 127 7.50 10.58 -3.40
N ALA A 128 7.58 9.31 -2.96
CA ALA A 128 6.90 8.87 -1.74
C ALA A 128 7.33 9.72 -0.53
N VAL A 129 8.63 9.94 -0.38
CA VAL A 129 9.21 10.82 0.64
C VAL A 129 8.71 12.25 0.51
N ALA A 130 8.78 12.82 -0.70
CA ALA A 130 8.43 14.21 -0.99
C ALA A 130 6.93 14.51 -0.75
N TYR A 131 6.08 13.50 -0.93
CA TYR A 131 4.64 13.62 -0.72
C TYR A 131 4.14 13.07 0.62
N GLY A 132 5.06 12.66 1.52
CA GLY A 132 4.76 12.41 2.93
C GLY A 132 4.34 10.99 3.29
N ALA A 133 4.70 9.98 2.47
CA ALA A 133 4.57 8.58 2.83
C ALA A 133 5.52 8.19 3.98
N ASP A 134 5.14 7.17 4.71
CA ASP A 134 5.96 6.47 5.70
C ASP A 134 6.35 5.08 5.23
N ALA A 135 5.54 4.48 4.37
CA ALA A 135 5.77 3.17 3.76
C ALA A 135 5.42 3.19 2.27
N VAL A 136 5.99 2.25 1.54
CA VAL A 136 5.70 1.99 0.12
C VAL A 136 5.32 0.54 -0.11
N LEU A 137 4.55 0.31 -1.19
CA LEU A 137 4.19 -1.02 -1.65
C LEU A 137 5.23 -1.52 -2.66
N LEU A 138 5.76 -2.72 -2.44
CA LEU A 138 6.46 -3.48 -3.47
C LEU A 138 5.63 -4.71 -3.82
N ILE A 139 5.38 -4.97 -5.10
CA ILE A 139 4.52 -6.05 -5.57
C ILE A 139 5.40 -7.13 -6.21
N ALA A 140 5.47 -8.32 -5.62
CA ALA A 140 6.28 -9.42 -6.12
C ALA A 140 5.97 -9.77 -7.59
N ALA A 141 4.68 -9.80 -7.95
CA ALA A 141 4.24 -10.07 -9.32
C ALA A 141 4.66 -8.99 -10.36
N ALA A 142 5.09 -7.81 -9.91
CA ALA A 142 5.47 -6.67 -10.76
C ALA A 142 6.99 -6.51 -10.93
N LEU A 143 7.79 -7.18 -10.13
CA LEU A 143 9.24 -6.99 -10.04
C LEU A 143 9.97 -8.32 -10.21
N SER A 144 11.24 -8.27 -10.60
CA SER A 144 12.14 -9.41 -10.38
C SER A 144 12.63 -9.45 -8.93
N PRO A 145 13.07 -10.61 -8.40
CA PRO A 145 13.63 -10.67 -7.05
C PRO A 145 14.81 -9.72 -6.80
N ALA A 146 15.64 -9.49 -7.82
CA ALA A 146 16.75 -8.54 -7.73
C ALA A 146 16.25 -7.09 -7.61
N GLN A 147 15.33 -6.68 -8.50
CA GLN A 147 14.74 -5.32 -8.44
C GLN A 147 14.00 -5.08 -7.12
N CYS A 148 13.29 -6.09 -6.61
CA CYS A 148 12.59 -5.97 -5.34
C CYS A 148 13.56 -5.68 -4.19
N ARG A 149 14.70 -6.40 -4.11
CA ARG A 149 15.74 -6.15 -3.09
C ARG A 149 16.37 -4.77 -3.24
N GLU A 150 16.76 -4.38 -4.46
CA GLU A 150 17.35 -3.06 -4.72
C GLU A 150 16.43 -1.91 -4.33
N LEU A 151 15.12 -2.03 -4.65
CA LEU A 151 14.12 -1.05 -4.25
C LEU A 151 13.88 -1.05 -2.73
N ALA A 152 13.94 -2.22 -2.09
CA ALA A 152 13.81 -2.35 -0.65
C ALA A 152 14.96 -1.64 0.08
N ASP A 153 16.20 -1.91 -0.32
CA ASP A 153 17.39 -1.28 0.26
C ASP A 153 17.35 0.25 0.08
N ALA A 154 16.94 0.71 -1.10
CA ALA A 154 16.82 2.13 -1.38
C ALA A 154 15.68 2.79 -0.55
N ALA A 155 14.54 2.12 -0.37
CA ALA A 155 13.45 2.61 0.46
C ALA A 155 13.89 2.77 1.91
N HIS A 156 14.58 1.76 2.48
CA HIS A 156 15.15 1.84 3.82
C HIS A 156 16.19 2.97 3.94
N GLY A 157 17.04 3.17 2.91
CA GLY A 157 17.99 4.29 2.85
C GLY A 157 17.30 5.66 2.93
N LEU A 158 16.04 5.76 2.51
CA LEU A 158 15.20 6.95 2.60
C LEU A 158 14.32 6.98 3.87
N GLY A 159 14.43 5.98 4.74
CA GLY A 159 13.63 5.83 5.97
C GLY A 159 12.18 5.41 5.72
N LEU A 160 11.87 4.84 4.54
CA LEU A 160 10.57 4.27 4.23
C LEU A 160 10.51 2.81 4.68
N GLU A 161 9.40 2.40 5.28
CA GLU A 161 9.09 0.98 5.48
C GLU A 161 8.48 0.36 4.23
N ILE A 162 8.50 -0.99 4.16
CA ILE A 162 8.06 -1.75 3.00
C ILE A 162 6.90 -2.66 3.37
N LEU A 163 5.83 -2.59 2.57
CA LEU A 163 4.82 -3.63 2.47
C LEU A 163 5.09 -4.43 1.19
N LEU A 164 5.64 -5.65 1.32
CA LEU A 164 5.81 -6.57 0.20
C LEU A 164 4.52 -7.33 -0.04
N GLU A 165 3.86 -7.09 -1.17
CA GLU A 165 2.62 -7.76 -1.56
C GLU A 165 2.92 -9.05 -2.34
N ILE A 166 2.35 -10.17 -1.86
CA ILE A 166 2.39 -11.49 -2.49
C ILE A 166 0.98 -12.05 -2.70
N HIS A 167 0.79 -12.92 -3.73
CA HIS A 167 -0.49 -13.50 -4.11
C HIS A 167 -0.49 -15.03 -4.10
N ARG A 168 0.69 -15.66 -4.18
CA ARG A 168 0.88 -17.10 -4.37
C ARG A 168 2.18 -17.59 -3.75
N GLU A 169 2.28 -18.89 -3.61
CA GLU A 169 3.38 -19.55 -2.91
C GLU A 169 4.74 -19.31 -3.56
N GLU A 170 4.79 -19.26 -4.90
CA GLU A 170 6.03 -19.01 -5.64
C GLU A 170 6.64 -17.64 -5.34
N GLU A 171 5.83 -16.69 -4.89
CA GLU A 171 6.28 -15.34 -4.54
C GLU A 171 6.88 -15.25 -3.13
N LEU A 172 6.85 -16.34 -2.35
CA LEU A 172 7.54 -16.40 -1.06
C LEU A 172 9.06 -16.28 -1.17
N GLU A 173 9.64 -16.54 -2.35
CA GLU A 173 11.06 -16.30 -2.63
C GLU A 173 11.50 -14.84 -2.49
N TYR A 174 10.55 -13.89 -2.60
CA TYR A 174 10.79 -12.46 -2.40
C TYR A 174 10.85 -12.06 -0.92
N VAL A 175 10.32 -12.91 -0.05
CA VAL A 175 10.22 -12.61 1.38
C VAL A 175 11.57 -12.83 2.05
N SER A 176 12.10 -11.78 2.64
CA SER A 176 13.34 -11.82 3.43
C SER A 176 13.11 -11.17 4.80
N PRO A 177 13.99 -11.41 5.80
CA PRO A 177 13.88 -10.78 7.12
C PRO A 177 13.94 -9.25 7.11
N GLU A 178 14.45 -8.65 6.02
CA GLU A 178 14.54 -7.21 5.85
C GLU A 178 13.20 -6.58 5.46
N MET A 179 12.21 -7.38 5.04
CA MET A 179 10.87 -6.87 4.75
C MET A 179 10.14 -6.54 6.04
N ASP A 180 9.74 -5.28 6.22
CA ASP A 180 9.05 -4.83 7.43
C ASP A 180 7.69 -5.51 7.59
N MET A 181 6.94 -5.60 6.49
CA MET A 181 5.61 -6.20 6.41
C MET A 181 5.45 -7.03 5.15
N VAL A 182 4.71 -8.13 5.25
CA VAL A 182 4.33 -8.98 4.12
C VAL A 182 2.82 -8.97 3.98
N GLY A 183 2.34 -8.43 2.87
CA GLY A 183 0.93 -8.39 2.48
C GLY A 183 0.55 -9.61 1.67
N ILE A 184 -0.42 -10.40 2.16
CA ILE A 184 -1.03 -11.48 1.39
C ILE A 184 -2.29 -10.94 0.76
N ASN A 185 -2.23 -10.68 -0.55
CA ASN A 185 -3.38 -10.18 -1.30
C ASN A 185 -4.26 -11.33 -1.78
N ASN A 186 -5.48 -11.38 -1.26
CA ASN A 186 -6.48 -12.37 -1.60
C ASN A 186 -7.10 -12.17 -3.00
N ARG A 187 -6.79 -11.07 -3.69
CA ARG A 187 -7.27 -10.79 -5.05
C ARG A 187 -6.24 -11.19 -6.08
N ASN A 188 -6.61 -12.09 -6.98
CA ASN A 188 -5.78 -12.43 -8.13
C ASN A 188 -5.69 -11.24 -9.11
N LEU A 189 -4.48 -10.80 -9.47
CA LEU A 189 -4.26 -9.64 -10.35
C LEU A 189 -4.61 -9.90 -11.83
N THR A 190 -4.86 -11.16 -12.21
CA THR A 190 -5.21 -11.55 -13.58
C THR A 190 -6.71 -11.74 -13.74
N THR A 191 -7.35 -12.51 -12.84
CA THR A 191 -8.78 -12.84 -12.90
C THR A 191 -9.65 -11.88 -12.12
N PHE A 192 -9.07 -11.09 -11.19
CA PHE A 192 -9.73 -10.24 -10.20
C PHE A 192 -10.62 -10.99 -9.20
N GLU A 193 -10.62 -12.31 -9.24
CA GLU A 193 -11.28 -13.13 -8.23
C GLU A 193 -10.61 -12.93 -6.86
N THR A 194 -11.42 -12.93 -5.82
CA THR A 194 -10.95 -12.75 -4.44
C THR A 194 -11.25 -14.00 -3.64
N ASP A 195 -10.19 -14.66 -3.16
CA ASP A 195 -10.26 -15.85 -2.33
C ASP A 195 -9.54 -15.61 -0.99
N ILE A 196 -10.31 -15.39 0.06
CA ILE A 196 -9.78 -15.14 1.42
C ILE A 196 -8.92 -16.30 1.94
N TYR A 197 -9.14 -17.52 1.44
CA TYR A 197 -8.35 -18.69 1.83
C TYR A 197 -6.89 -18.60 1.39
N THR A 198 -6.53 -17.70 0.47
CA THR A 198 -5.12 -17.41 0.13
C THR A 198 -4.34 -16.99 1.36
N SER A 199 -4.87 -16.06 2.16
CA SER A 199 -4.25 -15.66 3.44
C SER A 199 -4.10 -16.84 4.40
N PHE A 200 -5.10 -17.74 4.49
CA PHE A 200 -5.04 -18.90 5.37
C PHE A 200 -3.97 -19.90 4.92
N ARG A 201 -3.83 -20.14 3.62
CA ARG A 201 -2.83 -21.09 3.07
C ARG A 201 -1.40 -20.59 3.24
N LEU A 202 -1.14 -19.30 3.01
CA LEU A 202 0.21 -18.73 3.03
C LEU A 202 0.66 -18.29 4.43
N ALA A 203 -0.24 -18.15 5.38
CA ALA A 203 0.04 -17.61 6.72
C ALA A 203 1.22 -18.27 7.44
N SER A 204 1.32 -19.61 7.38
CA SER A 204 2.36 -20.39 8.06
C SER A 204 3.71 -20.36 7.34
N GLN A 205 3.73 -19.95 6.08
CA GLN A 205 4.92 -19.95 5.23
C GLN A 205 5.67 -18.61 5.28
N VAL A 206 5.00 -17.53 5.71
CA VAL A 206 5.64 -16.22 5.94
C VAL A 206 6.46 -16.28 7.22
N PRO A 207 7.76 -15.90 7.20
CA PRO A 207 8.62 -15.88 8.38
C PRO A 207 8.02 -15.10 9.55
N VAL A 208 8.21 -15.59 10.77
CA VAL A 208 7.68 -14.95 12.00
C VAL A 208 8.24 -13.53 12.20
N ALA A 209 9.44 -13.26 11.69
CA ALA A 209 10.08 -11.94 11.78
C ALA A 209 9.32 -10.86 10.96
N CYS A 210 8.56 -11.27 9.93
CA CYS A 210 7.79 -10.36 9.10
C CYS A 210 6.39 -10.17 9.67
N LEU A 211 5.95 -8.91 9.79
CA LEU A 211 4.56 -8.63 10.17
C LEU A 211 3.64 -8.96 9.02
N LYS A 212 2.62 -9.80 9.27
CA LYS A 212 1.65 -10.23 8.26
C LYS A 212 0.49 -9.26 8.13
N VAL A 213 0.20 -8.84 6.88
CA VAL A 213 -0.94 -8.01 6.50
C VAL A 213 -1.84 -8.82 5.56
N ALA A 214 -3.15 -8.86 5.81
CA ALA A 214 -4.13 -9.44 4.90
C ALA A 214 -4.76 -8.32 4.06
N GLU A 215 -4.87 -8.55 2.74
CA GLU A 215 -5.41 -7.57 1.80
C GLU A 215 -6.53 -8.18 0.95
N SER A 216 -7.52 -7.39 0.62
CA SER A 216 -8.69 -7.75 -0.18
C SER A 216 -9.63 -8.79 0.45
N GLY A 217 -10.93 -8.63 0.22
CA GLY A 217 -11.96 -9.60 0.62
C GLY A 217 -12.31 -9.61 2.10
N ILE A 218 -11.75 -8.72 2.91
CA ILE A 218 -12.06 -8.60 4.34
C ILE A 218 -13.33 -7.76 4.49
N ARG A 219 -14.44 -8.40 4.85
CA ARG A 219 -15.77 -7.76 4.95
C ARG A 219 -16.44 -7.95 6.31
N ALA A 220 -15.95 -8.87 7.13
CA ALA A 220 -16.55 -9.24 8.40
C ALA A 220 -15.48 -9.30 9.49
N MET A 221 -15.85 -8.93 10.71
CA MET A 221 -14.96 -8.94 11.87
C MET A 221 -14.50 -10.37 12.23
N GLU A 222 -15.34 -11.36 11.98
CA GLU A 222 -15.01 -12.78 12.19
C GLU A 222 -13.81 -13.21 11.38
N THR A 223 -13.67 -12.69 10.14
CA THR A 223 -12.50 -12.92 9.28
C THR A 223 -11.25 -12.31 9.90
N VAL A 224 -11.34 -11.09 10.42
CA VAL A 224 -10.22 -10.42 11.12
C VAL A 224 -9.78 -11.25 12.33
N VAL A 225 -10.72 -11.71 13.14
CA VAL A 225 -10.44 -12.54 14.33
C VAL A 225 -9.77 -13.86 13.94
N ALA A 226 -10.26 -14.52 12.87
CA ALA A 226 -9.67 -15.77 12.38
C ALA A 226 -8.23 -15.58 11.87
N LEU A 227 -7.98 -14.55 11.09
CA LEU A 227 -6.65 -14.22 10.58
C LEU A 227 -5.67 -13.80 11.70
N ARG A 228 -6.13 -13.10 12.73
CA ARG A 228 -5.33 -12.77 13.90
C ARG A 228 -4.78 -14.02 14.61
N ARG A 229 -5.58 -15.09 14.70
CA ARG A 229 -5.14 -16.38 15.29
C ARG A 229 -4.01 -17.01 14.48
N LEU A 230 -3.87 -16.66 13.20
CA LEU A 230 -2.77 -17.06 12.32
C LEU A 230 -1.58 -16.10 12.34
N GLY A 231 -1.62 -15.10 13.23
CA GLY A 231 -0.54 -14.14 13.44
C GLY A 231 -0.57 -12.90 12.53
N PHE A 232 -1.67 -12.66 11.79
CA PHE A 232 -1.84 -11.37 11.10
C PHE A 232 -1.98 -10.23 12.10
N ARG A 233 -1.36 -9.11 11.81
CA ARG A 233 -1.42 -7.87 12.60
C ARG A 233 -1.99 -6.69 11.82
N GLY A 234 -1.92 -6.72 10.47
CA GLY A 234 -2.48 -5.71 9.59
C GLY A 234 -3.64 -6.24 8.75
N PHE A 235 -4.65 -5.39 8.51
CA PHE A 235 -5.83 -5.69 7.69
C PHE A 235 -6.13 -4.50 6.81
N LEU A 236 -5.78 -4.62 5.50
CA LEU A 236 -5.97 -3.55 4.54
C LEU A 236 -7.38 -3.63 3.95
N ILE A 237 -8.20 -2.62 4.26
CA ILE A 237 -9.61 -2.54 3.91
C ILE A 237 -9.89 -1.21 3.20
N GLY A 238 -10.30 -1.27 1.94
CA GLY A 238 -10.62 -0.09 1.13
C GLY A 238 -12.02 -0.16 0.54
N GLU A 239 -12.26 -1.12 -0.35
CA GLU A 239 -13.51 -1.19 -1.12
C GLU A 239 -14.75 -1.23 -0.21
N HIS A 240 -14.67 -1.92 0.91
CA HIS A 240 -15.79 -2.01 1.87
C HIS A 240 -16.13 -0.63 2.45
N PHE A 241 -15.13 0.11 2.92
CA PHE A 241 -15.33 1.45 3.48
C PHE A 241 -15.76 2.45 2.40
N MET A 242 -15.06 2.48 1.27
CA MET A 242 -15.32 3.46 0.20
C MET A 242 -16.68 3.29 -0.51
N ARG A 243 -17.38 2.17 -0.31
CA ARG A 243 -18.75 1.96 -0.82
C ARG A 243 -19.82 2.58 0.06
N GLU A 244 -19.51 2.89 1.31
CA GLU A 244 -20.41 3.53 2.23
C GLU A 244 -20.67 5.00 1.82
N ALA A 245 -21.85 5.51 2.13
CA ALA A 245 -22.18 6.92 1.89
C ALA A 245 -21.26 7.87 2.69
N GLN A 246 -20.79 7.41 3.82
CA GLN A 246 -19.76 8.03 4.66
C GLN A 246 -18.68 6.98 4.92
N PRO A 247 -17.58 6.99 4.14
CA PRO A 247 -16.52 5.97 4.22
C PRO A 247 -15.75 5.93 5.55
N ALA A 248 -15.91 6.94 6.39
CA ALA A 248 -15.23 7.09 7.67
C ALA A 248 -16.13 7.66 8.77
#